data_93c14ccfdb93acc3515746d2200a4f61
#
_entry.id   93c14ccfdb93acc3515746d2200a4f61
#
_cell.length_a   1.000
_cell.length_b   1.000
_cell.length_c   1.000
_cell.angle_alpha   90.00
_cell.angle_beta   90.00
_cell.angle_gamma   90.00
#
_symmetry.space_group_name_H-M   'P 1'
#
loop_
_entity.id
_entity.type
_entity.pdbx_description
1 polymer ?
#
loop_
_entity_poly.entity_id
_entity_poly.type
_entity_poly.pdbx_seq_one_letter_code
_entity_poly.pdbx_strand_id
1 'polypeptide(L)'
;NVKNNKSLKAFVVNRKTGEYELINSKTYKAKDGNLNASFGKKGDYVLLTTKEAARIEKEILKTIAPKKTKATVKKGKTTEFKLDSKLNQNNVKKVTYKTSKKSIATVNKNGKIKANRKGTVTIKATVTLKNGKTKTVSMKIAVR
;
A
#
# COMPACT_ATOMS: atom_id res chain seq x y z
N ASN A 1 9.72 29.03 -10.56
CA ASN A 1 8.54 29.51 -11.31
C ASN A 1 7.73 28.33 -11.80
N VAL A 2 6.55 28.13 -11.21
CA VAL A 2 5.59 27.13 -11.67
C VAL A 2 4.77 27.75 -12.80
N LYS A 3 4.87 27.17 -14.01
CA LYS A 3 4.04 27.62 -15.15
C LYS A 3 2.56 27.46 -14.82
N ASN A 4 1.75 28.45 -15.17
CA ASN A 4 0.30 28.38 -15.03
C ASN A 4 -0.29 27.09 -15.61
N ASN A 5 -1.28 26.53 -14.95
CA ASN A 5 -2.00 25.28 -15.32
C ASN A 5 -1.21 23.97 -15.24
N LYS A 6 0.04 23.94 -14.75
CA LYS A 6 0.69 22.66 -14.44
C LYS A 6 0.01 21.99 -13.27
N SER A 7 -0.37 20.73 -13.47
CA SER A 7 -0.87 19.88 -12.42
C SER A 7 0.29 19.33 -11.59
N LEU A 8 0.24 19.53 -10.27
CA LEU A 8 1.25 19.10 -9.31
C LEU A 8 0.64 18.15 -8.28
N LYS A 9 1.43 17.25 -7.77
CA LYS A 9 1.09 16.40 -6.62
C LYS A 9 2.02 16.67 -5.45
N ALA A 10 1.48 16.65 -4.24
CA ALA A 10 2.24 16.90 -3.02
C ALA A 10 2.64 15.58 -2.34
N PHE A 11 3.88 15.56 -1.86
CA PHE A 11 4.43 14.47 -1.05
C PHE A 11 5.05 15.05 0.22
N VAL A 12 5.09 14.24 1.28
CA VAL A 12 5.95 14.51 2.44
C VAL A 12 7.31 13.90 2.17
N VAL A 13 8.37 14.62 2.48
CA VAL A 13 9.74 14.10 2.42
C VAL A 13 10.18 13.72 3.82
N ASN A 14 10.58 12.48 4.00
CA ASN A 14 11.24 12.05 5.22
C ASN A 14 12.71 12.49 5.18
N ARG A 15 13.09 13.51 5.96
CA ARG A 15 14.46 14.05 5.99
C ARG A 15 15.53 13.03 6.35
N LYS A 16 15.20 12.02 7.15
CA LYS A 16 16.17 11.01 7.59
C LYS A 16 16.46 9.97 6.51
N THR A 17 15.46 9.58 5.73
CA THR A 17 15.58 8.52 4.72
C THR A 17 15.60 9.06 3.30
N GLY A 18 15.19 10.30 3.07
CA GLY A 18 15.00 10.89 1.74
C GLY A 18 13.78 10.32 0.99
N GLU A 19 12.99 9.46 1.63
CA GLU A 19 11.83 8.83 1.00
C GLU A 19 10.66 9.79 0.87
N TYR A 20 9.90 9.60 -0.20
CA TYR A 20 8.65 10.32 -0.44
C TYR A 20 7.46 9.53 0.12
N GLU A 21 6.60 10.20 0.87
CA GLU A 21 5.37 9.64 1.42
C GLU A 21 4.15 10.28 0.77
N LEU A 22 3.18 9.43 0.43
CA LEU A 22 1.92 9.88 -0.17
C LEU A 22 1.06 10.63 0.85
N ILE A 23 0.48 11.76 0.45
CA ILE A 23 -0.44 12.51 1.29
C ILE A 23 -1.89 12.12 0.95
N ASN A 24 -2.26 12.25 -0.32
CA ASN A 24 -3.60 12.03 -0.82
C ASN A 24 -3.60 11.87 -2.35
N SER A 25 -4.79 11.81 -2.95
CA SER A 25 -4.99 11.76 -4.40
C SER A 25 -5.14 13.13 -5.06
N LYS A 26 -5.12 14.23 -4.30
CA LYS A 26 -5.37 15.58 -4.82
C LYS A 26 -4.29 16.02 -5.80
N THR A 27 -4.70 16.80 -6.78
CA THR A 27 -3.84 17.50 -7.71
C THR A 27 -3.98 19.00 -7.44
N TYR A 28 -2.86 19.68 -7.40
CA TYR A 28 -2.77 21.12 -7.16
C TYR A 28 -2.42 21.82 -8.49
N LYS A 29 -3.02 22.96 -8.74
CA LYS A 29 -2.72 23.79 -9.92
C LYS A 29 -2.24 25.16 -9.47
N ALA A 30 -1.20 25.63 -10.11
CA ALA A 30 -0.77 27.01 -9.92
C ALA A 30 -1.67 27.93 -10.75
N LYS A 31 -2.11 29.03 -10.14
CA LYS A 31 -2.82 30.12 -10.81
C LYS A 31 -1.98 31.39 -10.63
N ASP A 32 -1.71 32.09 -11.70
CA ASP A 32 -0.93 33.36 -11.72
C ASP A 32 0.43 33.24 -10.99
N GLY A 33 1.13 32.11 -11.20
CA GLY A 33 2.41 31.80 -10.55
C GLY A 33 2.31 31.39 -9.07
N ASN A 34 1.11 31.48 -8.47
CA ASN A 34 0.86 31.15 -7.08
C ASN A 34 0.19 29.78 -6.94
N LEU A 35 0.59 29.04 -5.90
CA LEU A 35 -0.02 27.79 -5.52
C LEU A 35 -0.58 27.90 -4.11
N ASN A 36 -1.89 27.81 -3.98
CA ASN A 36 -2.55 27.71 -2.68
C ASN A 36 -2.79 26.25 -2.33
N ALA A 37 -2.06 25.75 -1.34
CA ALA A 37 -2.21 24.39 -0.82
C ALA A 37 -2.18 24.40 0.70
N SER A 38 -3.13 23.74 1.34
CA SER A 38 -3.15 23.53 2.78
C SER A 38 -2.91 22.05 3.07
N PHE A 39 -1.92 21.77 3.92
CA PHE A 39 -1.56 20.42 4.36
C PHE A 39 -1.85 20.30 5.86
N GLY A 40 -2.71 19.37 6.24
CA GLY A 40 -3.21 19.23 7.60
C GLY A 40 -2.20 18.73 8.65
N LYS A 41 -0.94 18.50 8.27
CA LYS A 41 0.13 18.07 9.18
C LYS A 41 1.38 18.90 8.96
N LYS A 42 2.16 19.11 10.03
CA LYS A 42 3.51 19.67 9.93
C LYS A 42 4.43 18.67 9.21
N GLY A 43 5.24 19.13 8.28
CA GLY A 43 6.19 18.29 7.55
C GLY A 43 6.87 19.06 6.42
N ASP A 44 7.85 18.43 5.82
CA ASP A 44 8.51 18.96 4.63
C ASP A 44 7.75 18.45 3.40
N TYR A 45 7.18 19.36 2.66
CA TYR A 45 6.39 19.05 1.48
C TYR A 45 7.16 19.38 0.20
N VAL A 46 7.04 18.50 -0.77
CA VAL A 46 7.51 18.74 -2.13
C VAL A 46 6.34 18.66 -3.10
N LEU A 47 6.32 19.55 -4.05
CA LEU A 47 5.38 19.56 -5.15
C LEU A 47 6.08 19.07 -6.41
N LEU A 48 5.60 17.97 -6.95
CA LEU A 48 6.17 17.31 -8.12
C LEU A 48 5.19 17.37 -9.29
N THR A 49 5.73 17.40 -10.50
CA THR A 49 4.93 17.24 -11.70
C THR A 49 4.22 15.89 -11.70
N THR A 50 3.13 15.78 -12.43
CA THR A 50 2.39 14.50 -12.54
C THR A 50 3.25 13.37 -13.09
N LYS A 51 4.22 13.68 -13.96
CA LYS A 51 5.17 12.70 -14.50
C LYS A 51 6.13 12.17 -13.42
N GLU A 52 6.73 13.05 -12.63
CA GLU A 52 7.61 12.67 -11.52
C GLU A 52 6.84 11.93 -10.43
N ALA A 53 5.67 12.44 -10.08
CA ALA A 53 4.77 11.77 -9.13
C ALA A 53 4.42 10.35 -9.55
N ALA A 54 4.12 10.12 -10.83
CA ALA A 54 3.81 8.80 -11.36
C ALA A 54 5.00 7.82 -11.23
N ARG A 55 6.23 8.30 -11.39
CA ARG A 55 7.44 7.49 -11.18
C ARG A 55 7.56 7.05 -9.72
N ILE A 56 7.41 7.98 -8.77
CA ILE A 56 7.47 7.70 -7.33
C ILE A 56 6.34 6.74 -6.92
N GLU A 57 5.11 6.99 -7.37
CA GLU A 57 3.96 6.11 -7.10
C GLU A 57 4.19 4.68 -7.61
N LYS A 58 4.82 4.53 -8.79
CA LYS A 58 5.19 3.22 -9.35
C LYS A 58 6.22 2.50 -8.49
N GLU A 59 7.24 3.21 -7.99
CA GLU A 59 8.23 2.62 -7.08
C GLU A 59 7.59 2.20 -5.75
N ILE A 60 6.71 3.02 -5.16
CA ILE A 60 5.95 2.65 -3.96
C ILE A 60 5.11 1.38 -4.21
N LEU A 61 4.43 1.27 -5.35
CA LEU A 61 3.66 0.08 -5.69
C LEU A 61 4.53 -1.18 -5.83
N LYS A 62 5.78 -1.06 -6.27
CA LYS A 62 6.71 -2.19 -6.33
C LYS A 62 7.04 -2.75 -4.94
N THR A 63 7.08 -1.91 -3.90
CA THR A 63 7.36 -2.36 -2.53
C THR A 63 6.22 -3.18 -1.92
N ILE A 64 5.02 -3.17 -2.51
CA ILE A 64 3.90 -3.98 -2.06
C ILE A 64 4.13 -5.43 -2.50
N ALA A 65 4.56 -6.26 -1.57
CA ALA A 65 4.80 -7.69 -1.76
C ALA A 65 4.47 -8.46 -0.47
N PRO A 66 4.13 -9.75 -0.54
CA PRO A 66 4.02 -10.57 0.65
C PRO A 66 5.44 -10.93 1.15
N LYS A 67 5.63 -10.94 2.46
CA LYS A 67 6.90 -11.41 3.06
C LYS A 67 7.20 -12.88 2.72
N LYS A 68 6.14 -13.69 2.55
CA LYS A 68 6.21 -15.09 2.10
C LYS A 68 5.12 -15.32 1.05
N THR A 69 5.47 -16.00 -0.03
CA THR A 69 4.52 -16.37 -1.11
C THR A 69 3.83 -17.70 -0.86
N LYS A 70 4.40 -18.52 0.03
CA LYS A 70 3.88 -19.86 0.41
C LYS A 70 4.06 -20.08 1.91
N ALA A 71 3.13 -20.83 2.51
CA ALA A 71 3.27 -21.33 3.88
C ALA A 71 2.58 -22.70 4.04
N THR A 72 3.07 -23.51 4.96
CA THR A 72 2.43 -24.76 5.38
C THR A 72 1.95 -24.61 6.82
N VAL A 73 0.70 -24.98 7.09
CA VAL A 73 0.07 -24.83 8.40
C VAL A 73 -0.67 -26.11 8.75
N LYS A 74 -0.52 -26.61 9.98
CA LYS A 74 -1.30 -27.76 10.46
C LYS A 74 -2.77 -27.36 10.68
N LYS A 75 -3.70 -28.26 10.40
CA LYS A 75 -5.13 -28.09 10.71
C LYS A 75 -5.32 -27.64 12.17
N GLY A 76 -6.19 -26.65 12.39
CA GLY A 76 -6.46 -26.05 13.70
C GLY A 76 -5.45 -24.98 14.14
N LYS A 77 -4.30 -24.87 13.50
CA LYS A 77 -3.30 -23.84 13.81
C LYS A 77 -3.53 -22.55 13.02
N THR A 78 -2.88 -21.49 13.45
CA THR A 78 -2.95 -20.16 12.84
C THR A 78 -1.62 -19.74 12.25
N THR A 79 -1.66 -18.89 11.23
CA THR A 79 -0.51 -18.17 10.67
C THR A 79 -0.94 -16.76 10.31
N GLU A 80 -0.02 -15.94 9.80
CA GLU A 80 -0.31 -14.55 9.42
C GLU A 80 0.15 -14.26 8.00
N PHE A 81 -0.65 -13.45 7.30
CA PHE A 81 -0.22 -12.80 6.07
C PHE A 81 0.51 -11.51 6.44
N LYS A 82 1.81 -11.46 6.23
CA LYS A 82 2.63 -10.26 6.44
C LYS A 82 3.08 -9.69 5.11
N LEU A 83 2.99 -8.38 4.99
CA LEU A 83 3.59 -7.64 3.87
C LEU A 83 5.10 -7.48 4.11
N ASP A 84 5.84 -7.27 3.01
CA ASP A 84 7.27 -7.01 3.07
C ASP A 84 7.56 -5.72 3.85
N SER A 85 8.67 -5.70 4.59
CA SER A 85 9.11 -4.54 5.38
C SER A 85 9.56 -3.36 4.53
N LYS A 86 9.82 -3.56 3.24
CA LYS A 86 10.12 -2.48 2.28
C LYS A 86 8.94 -1.54 2.04
N LEU A 87 7.70 -2.00 2.34
CA LEU A 87 6.52 -1.16 2.24
C LEU A 87 6.47 -0.18 3.41
N ASN A 88 6.63 1.12 3.12
CA ASN A 88 6.42 2.16 4.10
C ASN A 88 4.93 2.25 4.47
N GLN A 89 4.59 1.93 5.72
CA GLN A 89 3.21 1.90 6.22
C GLN A 89 2.55 3.29 6.18
N ASN A 90 3.32 4.38 6.18
CA ASN A 90 2.80 5.74 6.04
C ASN A 90 2.13 5.99 4.68
N ASN A 91 2.45 5.19 3.66
CA ASN A 91 1.80 5.23 2.35
C ASN A 91 0.48 4.45 2.29
N VAL A 92 0.21 3.60 3.29
CA VAL A 92 -0.93 2.69 3.29
C VAL A 92 -2.15 3.36 3.91
N LYS A 93 -3.28 3.35 3.20
CA LYS A 93 -4.59 3.77 3.71
C LYS A 93 -5.30 2.61 4.40
N LYS A 94 -5.33 1.45 3.78
CA LYS A 94 -5.93 0.23 4.32
C LYS A 94 -5.40 -1.02 3.63
N VAL A 95 -5.51 -2.16 4.32
CA VAL A 95 -5.29 -3.49 3.76
C VAL A 95 -6.53 -4.33 3.99
N THR A 96 -6.98 -5.04 2.95
CA THR A 96 -8.11 -5.98 3.04
C THR A 96 -7.64 -7.37 2.63
N TYR A 97 -8.16 -8.39 3.30
CA TYR A 97 -7.78 -9.78 3.07
C TYR A 97 -8.97 -10.60 2.59
N LYS A 98 -8.72 -11.52 1.66
CA LYS A 98 -9.72 -12.48 1.15
C LYS A 98 -9.10 -13.87 1.04
N THR A 99 -9.89 -14.89 1.29
CA THR A 99 -9.53 -16.29 1.07
C THR A 99 -10.27 -16.84 -0.14
N SER A 100 -9.61 -17.70 -0.93
CA SER A 100 -10.24 -18.36 -2.07
C SER A 100 -11.19 -19.49 -1.65
N LYS A 101 -10.96 -20.12 -0.48
CA LYS A 101 -11.82 -21.19 0.08
C LYS A 101 -11.89 -21.08 1.60
N LYS A 102 -13.00 -20.52 2.11
CA LYS A 102 -13.25 -20.36 3.55
C LYS A 102 -13.31 -21.70 4.31
N SER A 103 -13.74 -22.77 3.65
CA SER A 103 -13.76 -24.12 4.23
C SER A 103 -12.38 -24.67 4.57
N ILE A 104 -11.32 -24.26 3.83
CA ILE A 104 -9.95 -24.69 4.05
C ILE A 104 -9.25 -23.76 5.05
N ALA A 105 -9.35 -22.44 4.85
CA ALA A 105 -8.84 -21.46 5.79
C ALA A 105 -9.62 -20.16 5.73
N THR A 106 -9.74 -19.50 6.87
CA THR A 106 -10.32 -18.17 7.02
C THR A 106 -9.23 -17.15 7.32
N VAL A 107 -9.46 -15.89 6.95
CA VAL A 107 -8.58 -14.78 7.25
C VAL A 107 -9.39 -13.64 7.85
N ASN A 108 -8.87 -13.01 8.91
CA ASN A 108 -9.50 -11.85 9.53
C ASN A 108 -8.97 -10.52 8.95
N LYS A 109 -9.53 -9.40 9.41
CA LYS A 109 -9.14 -8.04 8.99
C LYS A 109 -7.67 -7.68 9.27
N ASN A 110 -7.01 -8.38 10.18
CA ASN A 110 -5.61 -8.15 10.56
C ASN A 110 -4.64 -9.09 9.83
N GLY A 111 -5.14 -9.90 8.88
CA GLY A 111 -4.30 -10.86 8.14
C GLY A 111 -4.00 -12.16 8.91
N LYS A 112 -4.63 -12.39 10.07
CA LYS A 112 -4.49 -13.65 10.81
C LYS A 112 -5.33 -14.73 10.14
N ILE A 113 -4.69 -15.84 9.79
CA ILE A 113 -5.25 -16.96 9.02
C ILE A 113 -5.43 -18.15 9.95
N LYS A 114 -6.63 -18.73 9.97
CA LYS A 114 -6.94 -19.98 10.70
C LYS A 114 -7.12 -21.12 9.71
N ALA A 115 -6.34 -22.18 9.88
CA ALA A 115 -6.43 -23.40 9.08
C ALA A 115 -7.56 -24.32 9.60
N ASN A 116 -8.62 -24.51 8.80
CA ASN A 116 -9.82 -25.25 9.22
C ASN A 116 -9.83 -26.69 8.70
N ARG A 117 -9.39 -26.92 7.46
CA ARG A 117 -9.47 -28.21 6.78
C ARG A 117 -8.22 -28.44 5.93
N LYS A 118 -7.78 -29.70 5.80
CA LYS A 118 -6.69 -30.07 4.88
C LYS A 118 -6.99 -29.63 3.45
N GLY A 119 -5.96 -29.17 2.74
CA GLY A 119 -6.05 -28.72 1.36
C GLY A 119 -5.20 -27.49 1.09
N THR A 120 -5.29 -26.99 -0.13
CA THR A 120 -4.56 -25.78 -0.56
C THR A 120 -5.53 -24.63 -0.79
N VAL A 121 -5.15 -23.44 -0.33
CA VAL A 121 -5.94 -22.21 -0.44
C VAL A 121 -5.04 -21.03 -0.74
N THR A 122 -5.56 -20.04 -1.46
CA THR A 122 -4.87 -18.77 -1.71
C THR A 122 -5.49 -17.66 -0.87
N ILE A 123 -4.66 -16.97 -0.12
CA ILE A 123 -5.03 -15.75 0.60
C ILE A 123 -4.56 -14.56 -0.22
N LYS A 124 -5.45 -13.61 -0.48
CA LYS A 124 -5.16 -12.36 -1.20
C LYS A 124 -5.21 -11.19 -0.22
N ALA A 125 -4.22 -10.32 -0.29
CA ALA A 125 -4.19 -9.05 0.41
C ALA A 125 -4.25 -7.92 -0.64
N THR A 126 -5.24 -7.05 -0.51
CA THR A 126 -5.36 -5.84 -1.34
C THR A 126 -4.96 -4.64 -0.50
N VAL A 127 -3.86 -4.02 -0.89
CA VAL A 127 -3.31 -2.81 -0.26
C VAL A 127 -3.85 -1.60 -1.02
N THR A 128 -4.49 -0.70 -0.29
CA THR A 128 -4.92 0.60 -0.82
C THR A 128 -3.99 1.68 -0.28
N LEU A 129 -3.35 2.42 -1.17
CA LEU A 129 -2.47 3.53 -0.82
C LEU A 129 -3.28 4.81 -0.54
N LYS A 130 -2.66 5.80 0.10
CA LYS A 130 -3.29 7.10 0.43
C LYS A 130 -3.73 7.88 -0.80
N ASN A 131 -3.12 7.66 -1.96
CA ASN A 131 -3.53 8.24 -3.24
C ASN A 131 -4.69 7.48 -3.93
N GLY A 132 -5.25 6.46 -3.30
CA GLY A 132 -6.35 5.65 -3.83
C GLY A 132 -5.92 4.49 -4.73
N LYS A 133 -4.66 4.42 -5.16
CA LYS A 133 -4.16 3.29 -5.95
C LYS A 133 -4.12 2.01 -5.12
N THR A 134 -4.39 0.88 -5.75
CA THR A 134 -4.45 -0.44 -5.11
C THR A 134 -3.50 -1.43 -5.78
N LYS A 135 -3.00 -2.36 -4.98
CA LYS A 135 -2.30 -3.55 -5.48
C LYS A 135 -2.71 -4.76 -4.67
N THR A 136 -3.00 -5.85 -5.36
CA THR A 136 -3.32 -7.14 -4.74
C THR A 136 -2.13 -8.07 -4.84
N VAL A 137 -1.76 -8.66 -3.72
CA VAL A 137 -0.73 -9.69 -3.61
C VAL A 137 -1.29 -10.93 -2.95
N SER A 138 -0.67 -12.09 -3.15
CA SER A 138 -1.22 -13.35 -2.68
C SER A 138 -0.18 -14.26 -2.04
N MET A 139 -0.66 -15.12 -1.15
CA MET A 139 0.11 -16.18 -0.52
C MET A 139 -0.67 -17.49 -0.62
N LYS A 140 0.00 -18.56 -1.05
CA LYS A 140 -0.55 -19.91 -1.10
C LYS A 140 -0.33 -20.62 0.24
N ILE A 141 -1.37 -21.16 0.82
CA ILE A 141 -1.34 -21.92 2.10
C ILE A 141 -1.64 -23.39 1.82
N ALA A 142 -0.75 -24.26 2.25
CA ALA A 142 -1.02 -25.71 2.33
C ALA A 142 -1.39 -26.06 3.76
N VAL A 143 -2.61 -26.55 3.97
CA VAL A 143 -3.09 -27.06 5.27
C VAL A 143 -2.91 -28.57 5.31
N ARG A 144 -2.14 -29.04 6.28
CA ARG A 144 -1.86 -30.48 6.51
C ARG A 144 -2.48 -31.00 7.80
#